data_f01554aeaa28da97b1e8f7db89f23e72
#
_entry.id   f01554aeaa28da97b1e8f7db89f23e72
#
_cell.length_a   1.000
_cell.length_b   1.000
_cell.length_c   1.000
_cell.angle_alpha   90.00
_cell.angle_beta   90.00
_cell.angle_gamma   90.00
#
_symmetry.space_group_name_H-M   'P 1'
#
loop_
_entity.id
_entity.type
_entity.pdbx_description
1 polymer ?
#
loop_
_entity_poly.entity_id
_entity_poly.type
_entity_poly.pdbx_seq_one_letter_code
_entity_poly.pdbx_strand_id
1 'polypeptide(L)'
;MKRVFIDMDNVLVDFQSGLDQVSEEVKAEYAGRLDEIPGLFAKMKPMEGAIEAVHELKKHYDLFILSTAPWKNPSAWSDKVEWVTKFLDDVFHKRLIISHRKDLCQGDYLIDDRGKNGTSEFAGEWIEFGSGQFPNWESVLQYLLPKEKKQSLDDLLNEIGRTPLITYEEELELLKAVQEKGTDSEEMRKLEKANLRFVFSAAIQYQKQGLTLEELIEAGNEGLRKATVKYDLNAGHSVLLRVATLSSTAVK
;
A
#
# COMPACT_ATOMS: atom_id res chain seq x y z
N MET A 1 17.22 1.52 -4.80
CA MET A 1 16.00 1.26 -4.02
C MET A 1 16.44 1.10 -2.59
N LYS A 2 15.76 1.74 -1.63
CA LYS A 2 16.06 1.56 -0.20
C LYS A 2 15.75 0.14 0.23
N ARG A 3 16.52 -0.40 1.18
CA ARG A 3 16.36 -1.75 1.69
C ARG A 3 15.60 -1.77 3.00
N VAL A 4 14.59 -2.65 3.07
CA VAL A 4 13.82 -2.90 4.30
C VAL A 4 14.00 -4.35 4.71
N PHE A 5 14.42 -4.54 5.95
CA PHE A 5 14.39 -5.82 6.63
C PHE A 5 13.11 -5.95 7.46
N ILE A 6 12.53 -7.13 7.48
CA ILE A 6 11.28 -7.42 8.20
C ILE A 6 11.51 -8.65 9.06
N ASP A 7 11.26 -8.56 10.38
CA ASP A 7 11.26 -9.74 11.23
C ASP A 7 10.04 -10.63 10.97
N MET A 8 10.08 -11.87 11.44
CA MET A 8 8.96 -12.78 11.29
C MET A 8 8.05 -12.78 12.52
N ASP A 9 8.61 -13.10 13.69
CA ASP A 9 7.81 -13.40 14.89
C ASP A 9 7.11 -12.14 15.41
N ASN A 10 5.79 -12.19 15.54
CA ASN A 10 4.91 -11.07 15.88
C ASN A 10 4.95 -9.85 14.94
N VAL A 11 5.57 -10.00 13.77
CA VAL A 11 5.60 -8.99 12.71
C VAL A 11 4.91 -9.53 11.46
N LEU A 12 5.50 -10.56 10.81
CA LEU A 12 4.88 -11.26 9.67
C LEU A 12 3.96 -12.40 10.11
N VAL A 13 4.29 -13.05 11.23
CA VAL A 13 3.57 -14.22 11.76
C VAL A 13 2.99 -13.92 13.13
N ASP A 14 1.77 -14.39 13.36
CA ASP A 14 1.14 -14.37 14.67
C ASP A 14 1.61 -15.60 15.48
N PHE A 15 2.53 -15.36 16.42
CA PHE A 15 3.11 -16.40 17.27
C PHE A 15 2.04 -17.12 18.09
N GLN A 16 1.03 -16.40 18.60
CA GLN A 16 -0.05 -16.97 19.37
C GLN A 16 -0.86 -17.98 18.56
N SER A 17 -1.10 -17.71 17.28
CA SER A 17 -1.84 -18.61 16.39
C SER A 17 -1.18 -19.99 16.21
N GLY A 18 0.15 -20.06 16.35
CA GLY A 18 0.90 -21.31 16.40
C GLY A 18 0.68 -22.05 17.71
N LEU A 19 0.73 -21.34 18.84
CA LEU A 19 0.50 -21.90 20.18
C LEU A 19 -0.92 -22.43 20.35
N ASP A 20 -1.91 -21.81 19.74
CA ASP A 20 -3.32 -22.24 19.81
C ASP A 20 -3.53 -23.64 19.19
N GLN A 21 -2.58 -24.12 18.39
CA GLN A 21 -2.59 -25.45 17.77
C GLN A 21 -1.76 -26.48 18.53
N VAL A 22 -1.22 -26.10 19.68
CA VAL A 22 -0.40 -26.97 20.55
C VAL A 22 -1.25 -27.39 21.77
N SER A 23 -1.17 -28.67 22.16
CA SER A 23 -1.89 -29.18 23.34
C SER A 23 -1.36 -28.57 24.64
N GLU A 24 -2.21 -28.51 25.68
CA GLU A 24 -1.82 -27.93 26.97
C GLU A 24 -0.72 -28.76 27.65
N GLU A 25 -0.66 -30.07 27.41
CA GLU A 25 0.40 -30.95 27.93
C GLU A 25 1.77 -30.51 27.36
N VAL A 26 1.83 -30.28 26.05
CA VAL A 26 3.09 -29.83 25.40
C VAL A 26 3.45 -28.42 25.86
N LYS A 27 2.47 -27.52 25.98
CA LYS A 27 2.74 -26.16 26.50
C LYS A 27 3.28 -26.22 27.94
N ALA A 28 2.76 -27.11 28.78
CA ALA A 28 3.26 -27.30 30.13
C ALA A 28 4.69 -27.85 30.16
N GLU A 29 5.06 -28.79 29.28
CA GLU A 29 6.39 -29.34 29.15
C GLU A 29 7.40 -28.25 28.76
N TYR A 30 7.01 -27.34 27.88
CA TYR A 30 7.84 -26.23 27.40
C TYR A 30 7.56 -24.90 28.12
N ALA A 31 7.01 -24.94 29.35
CA ALA A 31 6.73 -23.70 30.10
C ALA A 31 7.99 -22.81 30.25
N GLY A 32 7.83 -21.53 29.88
CA GLY A 32 8.93 -20.54 29.88
C GLY A 32 9.91 -20.63 28.70
N ARG A 33 9.66 -21.55 27.75
CA ARG A 33 10.48 -21.75 26.54
C ARG A 33 9.62 -22.25 25.37
N LEU A 34 8.47 -21.63 25.18
CA LEU A 34 7.46 -22.05 24.18
C LEU A 34 7.99 -21.98 22.74
N ASP A 35 8.96 -21.10 22.48
CA ASP A 35 9.68 -21.00 21.21
C ASP A 35 10.59 -22.21 20.91
N GLU A 36 10.87 -23.05 21.90
CA GLU A 36 11.61 -24.31 21.71
C GLU A 36 10.71 -25.49 21.27
N ILE A 37 9.38 -25.33 21.17
CA ILE A 37 8.45 -26.37 20.71
C ILE A 37 8.74 -26.73 19.25
N PRO A 38 9.11 -28.01 18.94
CA PRO A 38 9.39 -28.41 17.57
C PRO A 38 8.17 -28.28 16.65
N GLY A 39 8.38 -27.77 15.43
CA GLY A 39 7.33 -27.59 14.43
C GLY A 39 6.34 -26.46 14.73
N LEU A 40 6.57 -25.63 15.76
CA LEU A 40 5.69 -24.53 16.11
C LEU A 40 5.62 -23.49 15.01
N PHE A 41 6.77 -23.09 14.46
CA PHE A 41 6.86 -21.97 13.51
C PHE A 41 6.18 -22.26 12.16
N ALA A 42 6.09 -23.52 11.75
CA ALA A 42 5.35 -23.92 10.55
C ALA A 42 3.81 -23.78 10.69
N LYS A 43 3.30 -23.76 11.94
CA LYS A 43 1.86 -23.68 12.23
C LYS A 43 1.32 -22.25 12.32
N MET A 44 2.19 -21.25 12.40
CA MET A 44 1.78 -19.86 12.60
C MET A 44 1.02 -19.33 11.38
N LYS A 45 -0.02 -18.54 11.66
CA LYS A 45 -0.75 -17.81 10.63
C LYS A 45 -0.06 -16.47 10.33
N PRO A 46 -0.26 -15.90 9.13
CA PRO A 46 0.15 -14.52 8.89
C PRO A 46 -0.47 -13.56 9.90
N MET A 47 0.29 -12.55 10.30
CA MET A 47 -0.23 -11.40 11.03
C MET A 47 -1.25 -10.65 10.16
N GLU A 48 -2.28 -10.11 10.76
CA GLU A 48 -3.30 -9.34 10.04
C GLU A 48 -2.68 -8.19 9.24
N GLY A 49 -3.02 -8.11 7.95
CA GLY A 49 -2.52 -7.11 7.02
C GLY A 49 -1.06 -7.30 6.56
N ALA A 50 -0.33 -8.32 7.06
CA ALA A 50 1.10 -8.50 6.74
C ALA A 50 1.34 -8.83 5.27
N ILE A 51 0.53 -9.73 4.71
CA ILE A 51 0.69 -10.19 3.32
C ILE A 51 0.48 -9.03 2.35
N GLU A 52 -0.61 -8.29 2.51
CA GLU A 52 -0.97 -7.12 1.70
C GLU A 52 0.09 -6.03 1.83
N ALA A 53 0.55 -5.77 3.06
CA ALA A 53 1.59 -4.77 3.33
C ALA A 53 2.92 -5.11 2.65
N VAL A 54 3.34 -6.35 2.68
CA VAL A 54 4.56 -6.82 2.01
C VAL A 54 4.46 -6.62 0.49
N HIS A 55 3.33 -6.99 -0.13
CA HIS A 55 3.13 -6.79 -1.56
C HIS A 55 3.13 -5.32 -1.96
N GLU A 56 2.59 -4.44 -1.09
CA GLU A 56 2.65 -3.00 -1.33
C GLU A 56 4.07 -2.45 -1.20
N LEU A 57 4.77 -2.79 -0.12
CA LEU A 57 6.15 -2.35 0.11
C LEU A 57 7.12 -2.83 -0.99
N LYS A 58 6.91 -4.04 -1.54
CA LYS A 58 7.73 -4.59 -2.65
C LYS A 58 7.77 -3.66 -3.86
N LYS A 59 6.75 -2.86 -4.11
CA LYS A 59 6.70 -1.92 -5.23
C LYS A 59 7.70 -0.76 -5.06
N HIS A 60 8.10 -0.45 -3.82
CA HIS A 60 8.87 0.73 -3.45
C HIS A 60 10.24 0.42 -2.85
N TYR A 61 10.43 -0.79 -2.31
CA TYR A 61 11.58 -1.17 -1.50
C TYR A 61 12.22 -2.50 -1.94
N ASP A 62 13.52 -2.66 -1.65
CA ASP A 62 14.24 -3.93 -1.75
C ASP A 62 14.03 -4.69 -0.42
N LEU A 63 13.11 -5.68 -0.42
CA LEU A 63 12.65 -6.35 0.79
C LEU A 63 13.45 -7.62 1.08
N PHE A 64 13.80 -7.82 2.35
CA PHE A 64 14.35 -9.07 2.91
C PHE A 64 13.68 -9.39 4.24
N ILE A 65 13.55 -10.67 4.54
CA ILE A 65 13.27 -11.11 5.91
C ILE A 65 14.60 -11.19 6.67
N LEU A 66 14.61 -10.63 7.89
CA LEU A 66 15.73 -10.73 8.83
C LEU A 66 15.19 -11.18 10.18
N SER A 67 15.23 -12.49 10.42
CA SER A 67 14.64 -13.10 11.60
C SER A 67 15.67 -13.87 12.43
N THR A 68 15.28 -14.27 13.62
CA THR A 68 16.08 -15.11 14.53
C THR A 68 15.35 -16.44 14.71
N ALA A 69 16.08 -17.55 14.69
CA ALA A 69 15.55 -18.85 15.07
C ALA A 69 16.05 -19.21 16.47
N PRO A 70 15.20 -19.71 17.39
CA PRO A 70 15.62 -20.14 18.71
C PRO A 70 16.73 -21.19 18.62
N TRP A 71 17.83 -20.97 19.35
CA TRP A 71 19.03 -21.80 19.23
C TRP A 71 18.78 -23.27 19.56
N LYS A 72 17.88 -23.54 20.51
CA LYS A 72 17.55 -24.90 20.96
C LYS A 72 16.38 -25.53 20.20
N ASN A 73 15.85 -24.85 19.17
CA ASN A 73 14.81 -25.38 18.30
C ASN A 73 15.31 -25.49 16.85
N PRO A 74 15.96 -26.60 16.50
CA PRO A 74 16.47 -26.79 15.13
C PRO A 74 15.38 -26.74 14.06
N SER A 75 14.13 -27.15 14.38
CA SER A 75 13.04 -27.11 13.40
C SER A 75 12.64 -25.69 13.01
N ALA A 76 12.83 -24.72 13.92
CA ALA A 76 12.48 -23.32 13.63
C ALA A 76 13.18 -22.76 12.38
N TRP A 77 14.36 -23.28 12.02
CA TRP A 77 15.11 -22.87 10.83
C TRP A 77 14.39 -23.32 9.54
N SER A 78 14.02 -24.60 9.46
CA SER A 78 13.28 -25.14 8.32
C SER A 78 11.84 -24.64 8.30
N ASP A 79 11.18 -24.56 9.46
CA ASP A 79 9.80 -24.08 9.60
C ASP A 79 9.63 -22.66 9.03
N LYS A 80 10.60 -21.76 9.28
CA LYS A 80 10.60 -20.39 8.74
C LYS A 80 10.73 -20.38 7.22
N VAL A 81 11.56 -21.23 6.64
CA VAL A 81 11.66 -21.38 5.19
C VAL A 81 10.35 -21.91 4.60
N GLU A 82 9.77 -22.94 5.23
CA GLU A 82 8.50 -23.54 4.79
C GLU A 82 7.36 -22.50 4.85
N TRP A 83 7.29 -21.72 5.92
CA TRP A 83 6.30 -20.66 6.07
C TRP A 83 6.44 -19.61 4.96
N VAL A 84 7.66 -19.11 4.71
CA VAL A 84 7.94 -18.13 3.65
C VAL A 84 7.54 -18.68 2.28
N THR A 85 7.91 -19.94 1.99
CA THR A 85 7.57 -20.61 0.73
C THR A 85 6.05 -20.73 0.55
N LYS A 86 5.34 -20.97 1.63
CA LYS A 86 3.87 -21.12 1.59
C LYS A 86 3.12 -19.80 1.35
N PHE A 87 3.57 -18.70 1.96
CA PHE A 87 2.78 -17.47 2.03
C PHE A 87 3.34 -16.30 1.23
N LEU A 88 4.68 -16.26 0.99
CA LEU A 88 5.37 -15.10 0.43
C LEU A 88 6.57 -15.48 -0.49
N ASP A 89 6.56 -16.67 -1.10
CA ASP A 89 7.66 -17.09 -1.99
C ASP A 89 7.86 -16.13 -3.17
N ASP A 90 6.80 -15.56 -3.68
CA ASP A 90 6.84 -14.58 -4.79
C ASP A 90 7.58 -13.27 -4.43
N VAL A 91 7.73 -12.99 -3.13
CA VAL A 91 8.47 -11.81 -2.64
C VAL A 91 9.83 -12.18 -2.08
N PHE A 92 9.89 -13.23 -1.25
CA PHE A 92 11.07 -13.53 -0.44
C PHE A 92 11.83 -14.78 -0.87
N HIS A 93 11.62 -15.29 -2.08
CA HIS A 93 12.45 -16.39 -2.61
C HIS A 93 13.93 -16.02 -2.54
N LYS A 94 14.73 -16.80 -1.78
CA LYS A 94 16.15 -16.54 -1.51
C LYS A 94 16.45 -15.19 -0.83
N ARG A 95 15.48 -14.63 -0.10
CA ARG A 95 15.58 -13.33 0.60
C ARG A 95 15.30 -13.47 2.10
N LEU A 96 15.52 -14.64 2.67
CA LEU A 96 15.42 -14.93 4.11
C LEU A 96 16.82 -15.00 4.71
N ILE A 97 17.07 -14.17 5.72
CA ILE A 97 18.29 -14.16 6.54
C ILE A 97 17.88 -14.55 7.96
N ILE A 98 18.52 -15.57 8.50
CA ILE A 98 18.34 -15.95 9.91
C ILE A 98 19.64 -15.62 10.65
N SER A 99 19.56 -14.72 11.64
CA SER A 99 20.71 -14.22 12.37
C SER A 99 20.35 -13.82 13.80
N HIS A 100 21.24 -14.06 14.75
CA HIS A 100 21.19 -13.52 16.11
C HIS A 100 21.92 -12.17 16.24
N ARG A 101 22.43 -11.65 15.13
CA ARG A 101 23.18 -10.40 15.04
C ARG A 101 22.62 -9.57 13.87
N LYS A 102 21.43 -8.97 14.09
CA LYS A 102 20.76 -8.13 13.11
C LYS A 102 21.52 -6.84 12.81
N ASP A 103 22.33 -6.37 13.78
CA ASP A 103 23.25 -5.25 13.65
C ASP A 103 24.33 -5.41 12.56
N LEU A 104 24.64 -6.64 12.14
CA LEU A 104 25.59 -6.89 11.06
C LEU A 104 24.98 -6.72 9.65
N CYS A 105 23.67 -6.63 9.55
CA CYS A 105 22.97 -6.41 8.28
C CYS A 105 22.87 -4.92 7.97
N GLN A 106 23.16 -4.54 6.70
CA GLN A 106 23.09 -3.15 6.27
C GLN A 106 21.80 -2.90 5.46
N GLY A 107 20.98 -2.00 5.95
CA GLY A 107 19.72 -1.59 5.32
C GLY A 107 19.26 -0.23 5.83
N ASP A 108 18.21 0.31 5.20
CA ASP A 108 17.66 1.61 5.57
C ASP A 108 16.66 1.49 6.72
N TYR A 109 15.88 0.40 6.74
CA TYR A 109 14.85 0.15 7.75
C TYR A 109 14.88 -1.30 8.23
N LEU A 110 14.55 -1.50 9.50
CA LEU A 110 14.28 -2.80 10.12
C LEU A 110 12.94 -2.71 10.87
N ILE A 111 11.95 -3.52 10.45
CA ILE A 111 10.66 -3.66 11.12
C ILE A 111 10.76 -4.86 12.05
N ASP A 112 10.68 -4.65 13.37
CA ASP A 112 10.89 -5.66 14.40
C ASP A 112 10.09 -5.30 15.66
N ASP A 113 9.51 -6.27 16.36
CA ASP A 113 8.71 -6.06 17.57
C ASP A 113 9.56 -5.82 18.82
N ARG A 114 10.86 -6.11 18.76
CA ARG A 114 11.75 -6.08 19.94
C ARG A 114 13.17 -5.63 19.61
N GLY A 115 13.77 -4.84 20.51
CA GLY A 115 15.17 -4.40 20.44
C GLY A 115 16.21 -5.48 20.81
N LYS A 116 15.96 -6.77 20.47
CA LYS A 116 16.86 -7.90 20.80
C LYS A 116 17.66 -8.36 19.58
N ASN A 117 18.66 -9.19 19.82
CA ASN A 117 19.47 -9.83 18.77
C ASN A 117 20.14 -8.82 17.81
N GLY A 118 20.53 -7.64 18.33
CA GLY A 118 21.18 -6.58 17.57
C GLY A 118 20.20 -5.63 16.87
N THR A 119 18.89 -5.71 17.12
CA THR A 119 17.92 -4.81 16.52
C THR A 119 18.12 -3.36 16.99
N SER A 120 18.38 -3.14 18.30
CA SER A 120 18.65 -1.82 18.86
C SER A 120 19.96 -1.18 18.36
N GLU A 121 20.89 -1.98 17.86
CA GLU A 121 22.17 -1.56 17.30
C GLU A 121 22.17 -1.54 15.76
N PHE A 122 21.02 -1.78 15.12
CA PHE A 122 20.91 -1.74 13.68
C PHE A 122 21.24 -0.33 13.14
N ALA A 123 22.11 -0.26 12.13
CA ALA A 123 22.62 1.02 11.63
C ALA A 123 21.60 1.90 10.91
N GLY A 124 20.53 1.30 10.39
CA GLY A 124 19.40 2.02 9.80
C GLY A 124 18.35 2.39 10.85
N GLU A 125 17.17 2.73 10.39
CA GLU A 125 16.05 3.05 11.27
C GLU A 125 15.31 1.79 11.71
N TRP A 126 15.18 1.60 13.03
CA TRP A 126 14.33 0.57 13.60
C TRP A 126 12.89 1.07 13.77
N ILE A 127 11.96 0.40 13.09
CA ILE A 127 10.52 0.59 13.21
C ILE A 127 10.00 -0.44 14.21
N GLU A 128 9.72 0.00 15.45
CA GLU A 128 9.25 -0.86 16.53
C GLU A 128 7.78 -1.23 16.30
N PHE A 129 7.55 -2.39 15.66
CA PHE A 129 6.22 -2.91 15.37
C PHE A 129 5.47 -3.28 16.66
N GLY A 130 4.18 -2.95 16.76
CA GLY A 130 3.38 -3.13 17.96
C GLY A 130 3.52 -2.00 18.99
N SER A 131 4.36 -0.99 18.72
CA SER A 131 4.49 0.21 19.56
C SER A 131 3.29 1.15 19.40
N GLY A 132 3.21 2.19 20.25
CA GLY A 132 2.19 3.23 20.11
C GLY A 132 2.26 4.01 18.79
N GLN A 133 3.43 4.08 18.17
CA GLN A 133 3.61 4.73 16.87
C GLN A 133 3.30 3.79 15.69
N PHE A 134 3.63 2.52 15.82
CA PHE A 134 3.45 1.50 14.77
C PHE A 134 2.66 0.30 15.29
N PRO A 135 1.38 0.50 15.70
CA PRO A 135 0.58 -0.56 16.31
C PRO A 135 0.24 -1.72 15.37
N ASN A 136 0.30 -1.51 14.06
CA ASN A 136 -0.09 -2.47 13.04
C ASN A 136 0.55 -2.16 11.68
N TRP A 137 0.31 -3.01 10.67
CA TRP A 137 0.83 -2.83 9.32
C TRP A 137 0.32 -1.58 8.61
N GLU A 138 -0.89 -1.13 8.90
CA GLU A 138 -1.44 0.10 8.31
C GLU A 138 -0.58 1.31 8.68
N SER A 139 -0.21 1.45 9.95
CA SER A 139 0.64 2.55 10.42
C SER A 139 2.06 2.49 9.84
N VAL A 140 2.61 1.29 9.65
CA VAL A 140 3.90 1.09 8.98
C VAL A 140 3.83 1.52 7.51
N LEU A 141 2.76 1.14 6.80
CA LEU A 141 2.55 1.57 5.41
C LEU A 141 2.40 3.07 5.30
N GLN A 142 1.60 3.71 6.17
CA GLN A 142 1.43 5.17 6.20
C GLN A 142 2.77 5.90 6.41
N TYR A 143 3.71 5.29 7.12
CA TYR A 143 5.03 5.86 7.37
C TYR A 143 5.99 5.65 6.20
N LEU A 144 6.08 4.43 5.69
CA LEU A 144 7.08 4.03 4.69
C LEU A 144 6.68 4.38 3.26
N LEU A 145 5.39 4.28 2.93
CA LEU A 145 4.98 4.57 1.56
C LEU A 145 5.21 6.05 1.22
N PRO A 146 5.63 6.32 -0.03
CA PRO A 146 5.66 7.70 -0.50
C PRO A 146 4.27 8.29 -0.26
N LYS A 147 4.19 9.31 0.58
CA LYS A 147 2.97 10.10 0.62
C LYS A 147 2.73 10.50 -0.82
N GLU A 148 1.58 10.10 -1.39
CA GLU A 148 1.15 10.72 -2.63
C GLU A 148 1.36 12.21 -2.41
N LYS A 149 2.20 12.83 -3.28
CA LYS A 149 2.35 14.28 -3.21
C LYS A 149 0.94 14.80 -3.43
N LYS A 150 0.26 15.21 -2.35
CA LYS A 150 -0.93 16.03 -2.52
C LYS A 150 -0.46 17.16 -3.41
N GLN A 151 -0.96 17.16 -4.64
CA GLN A 151 -0.59 18.15 -5.63
C GLN A 151 -0.89 19.49 -4.99
N SER A 152 0.15 20.29 -4.77
CA SER A 152 -0.08 21.59 -4.13
C SER A 152 -1.00 22.41 -5.03
N LEU A 153 -1.76 23.31 -4.44
CA LEU A 153 -2.61 24.23 -5.23
C LEU A 153 -1.78 24.95 -6.31
N ASP A 154 -0.55 25.30 -5.98
CA ASP A 154 0.40 25.93 -6.91
C ASP A 154 0.83 24.99 -8.04
N ASP A 155 1.08 23.71 -7.74
CA ASP A 155 1.40 22.70 -8.76
C ASP A 155 0.22 22.48 -9.70
N LEU A 156 -0.99 22.42 -9.14
CA LEU A 156 -2.23 22.26 -9.90
C LEU A 156 -2.48 23.49 -10.81
N LEU A 157 -2.33 24.70 -10.29
CA LEU A 157 -2.46 25.93 -11.06
C LEU A 157 -1.41 26.01 -12.16
N ASN A 158 -0.19 25.60 -11.90
CA ASN A 158 0.88 25.52 -12.90
C ASN A 158 0.57 24.48 -14.00
N GLU A 159 0.02 23.32 -13.62
CA GLU A 159 -0.42 22.31 -14.58
C GLU A 159 -1.58 22.80 -15.44
N ILE A 160 -2.60 23.43 -14.84
CA ILE A 160 -3.70 24.07 -15.56
C ILE A 160 -3.19 25.11 -16.58
N GLY A 161 -2.19 25.92 -16.18
CA GLY A 161 -1.63 26.95 -17.05
C GLY A 161 -0.83 26.39 -18.23
N ARG A 162 -0.23 25.22 -18.07
CA ARG A 162 0.60 24.55 -19.11
C ARG A 162 -0.17 23.60 -20.00
N THR A 163 -1.35 23.14 -19.58
CA THR A 163 -2.15 22.20 -20.34
C THR A 163 -2.86 22.90 -21.48
N PRO A 164 -2.57 22.55 -22.76
CA PRO A 164 -3.26 23.13 -23.90
C PRO A 164 -4.74 22.70 -23.88
N LEU A 165 -5.58 23.56 -24.42
CA LEU A 165 -6.97 23.20 -24.71
C LEU A 165 -6.98 22.23 -25.88
N ILE A 166 -7.76 21.17 -25.75
CA ILE A 166 -8.02 20.23 -26.84
C ILE A 166 -9.19 20.71 -27.70
N THR A 167 -9.15 20.37 -29.00
CA THR A 167 -10.28 20.62 -29.89
C THR A 167 -11.41 19.63 -29.63
N TYR A 168 -12.59 19.93 -30.17
CA TYR A 168 -13.74 18.99 -30.08
C TYR A 168 -13.44 17.67 -30.76
N GLU A 169 -12.74 17.69 -31.90
CA GLU A 169 -12.32 16.50 -32.64
C GLU A 169 -11.37 15.61 -31.80
N GLU A 170 -10.37 16.23 -31.15
CA GLU A 170 -9.45 15.53 -30.24
C GLU A 170 -10.18 14.95 -29.02
N GLU A 171 -11.13 15.71 -28.44
CA GLU A 171 -11.98 15.22 -27.35
C GLU A 171 -12.78 14.00 -27.78
N LEU A 172 -13.37 14.02 -28.97
CA LEU A 172 -14.18 12.93 -29.50
C LEU A 172 -13.34 11.66 -29.74
N GLU A 173 -12.10 11.80 -30.24
CA GLU A 173 -11.18 10.68 -30.40
C GLU A 173 -10.81 10.04 -29.05
N LEU A 174 -10.52 10.86 -28.06
CA LEU A 174 -10.24 10.37 -26.69
C LEU A 174 -11.46 9.66 -26.09
N LEU A 175 -12.67 10.22 -26.25
CA LEU A 175 -13.90 9.63 -25.77
C LEU A 175 -14.18 8.25 -26.39
N LYS A 176 -13.97 8.08 -27.72
CA LYS A 176 -14.08 6.80 -28.41
C LYS A 176 -13.09 5.79 -27.84
N ALA A 177 -11.82 6.20 -27.70
CA ALA A 177 -10.77 5.33 -27.19
C ALA A 177 -11.02 4.91 -25.72
N VAL A 178 -11.54 5.80 -24.87
CA VAL A 178 -11.92 5.47 -23.49
C VAL A 178 -13.10 4.49 -23.44
N GLN A 179 -14.10 4.65 -24.31
CA GLN A 179 -15.24 3.72 -24.36
C GLN A 179 -14.83 2.32 -24.81
N GLU A 180 -13.78 2.21 -25.64
CA GLU A 180 -13.23 0.92 -26.07
C GLU A 180 -12.29 0.28 -25.03
N LYS A 181 -11.43 1.07 -24.37
CA LYS A 181 -10.34 0.61 -23.50
C LYS A 181 -10.68 0.62 -22.00
N GLY A 182 -11.73 1.34 -21.61
CA GLY A 182 -12.14 1.52 -20.22
C GLY A 182 -11.58 2.78 -19.54
N THR A 183 -12.12 3.07 -18.37
CA THR A 183 -11.80 4.30 -17.59
C THR A 183 -10.43 4.31 -16.92
N ASP A 184 -9.72 3.16 -16.86
CA ASP A 184 -8.36 3.07 -16.33
C ASP A 184 -7.28 3.27 -17.39
N SER A 185 -7.68 3.64 -18.62
CA SER A 185 -6.80 3.82 -19.77
C SER A 185 -5.97 5.10 -19.70
N GLU A 186 -4.89 5.15 -20.48
CA GLU A 186 -4.08 6.36 -20.67
C GLU A 186 -4.87 7.48 -21.34
N GLU A 187 -5.80 7.13 -22.20
CA GLU A 187 -6.70 8.05 -22.88
C GLU A 187 -7.64 8.75 -21.90
N MET A 188 -8.13 8.05 -20.86
CA MET A 188 -8.91 8.69 -19.80
C MET A 188 -8.07 9.70 -19.01
N ARG A 189 -6.83 9.36 -18.66
CA ARG A 189 -5.91 10.30 -17.99
C ARG A 189 -5.62 11.53 -18.85
N LYS A 190 -5.49 11.38 -20.16
CA LYS A 190 -5.35 12.53 -21.09
C LYS A 190 -6.61 13.39 -21.11
N LEU A 191 -7.78 12.77 -21.10
CA LEU A 191 -9.06 13.48 -21.07
C LEU A 191 -9.25 14.25 -19.76
N GLU A 192 -8.92 13.65 -18.61
CA GLU A 192 -8.94 14.30 -17.29
C GLU A 192 -8.01 15.52 -17.27
N LYS A 193 -6.79 15.32 -17.75
CA LYS A 193 -5.78 16.39 -17.81
C LYS A 193 -6.24 17.56 -18.70
N ALA A 194 -6.79 17.27 -19.86
CA ALA A 194 -7.32 18.30 -20.76
C ALA A 194 -8.49 19.08 -20.16
N ASN A 195 -9.28 18.43 -19.30
CA ASN A 195 -10.46 19.01 -18.64
C ASN A 195 -10.19 19.55 -17.22
N LEU A 196 -8.94 19.49 -16.74
CA LEU A 196 -8.54 19.87 -15.39
C LEU A 196 -8.97 21.32 -15.03
N ARG A 197 -8.86 22.24 -15.98
CA ARG A 197 -9.31 23.63 -15.80
C ARG A 197 -10.80 23.75 -15.48
N PHE A 198 -11.61 22.95 -16.16
CA PHE A 198 -13.06 22.93 -15.92
C PHE A 198 -13.37 22.32 -14.55
N VAL A 199 -12.78 21.16 -14.24
CA VAL A 199 -12.96 20.46 -12.95
C VAL A 199 -12.54 21.37 -11.79
N PHE A 200 -11.40 22.06 -11.91
CA PHE A 200 -10.93 23.01 -10.90
C PHE A 200 -11.90 24.19 -10.73
N SER A 201 -12.38 24.76 -11.82
CA SER A 201 -13.36 25.87 -11.75
C SER A 201 -14.67 25.46 -11.11
N ALA A 202 -15.13 24.23 -11.37
CA ALA A 202 -16.31 23.67 -10.72
C ALA A 202 -16.05 23.45 -9.22
N ALA A 203 -14.90 22.83 -8.85
CA ALA A 203 -14.53 22.58 -7.47
C ALA A 203 -14.52 23.85 -6.61
N ILE A 204 -13.97 24.96 -7.12
CA ILE A 204 -13.98 26.26 -6.42
C ILE A 204 -15.40 26.74 -6.10
N GLN A 205 -16.36 26.52 -6.97
CA GLN A 205 -17.76 26.96 -6.73
C GLN A 205 -18.43 26.21 -5.57
N TYR A 206 -17.96 24.99 -5.28
CA TYR A 206 -18.48 24.15 -4.19
C TYR A 206 -17.65 24.24 -2.91
N GLN A 207 -16.55 25.02 -2.87
CA GLN A 207 -15.82 25.30 -1.63
C GLN A 207 -16.77 25.85 -0.56
N LYS A 208 -16.51 25.54 0.72
CA LYS A 208 -17.31 25.92 1.91
C LYS A 208 -18.52 25.01 2.20
N GLN A 209 -18.63 23.87 1.56
CA GLN A 209 -19.67 22.87 1.86
C GLN A 209 -19.15 21.68 2.69
N GLY A 210 -17.98 21.83 3.36
CA GLY A 210 -17.42 20.84 4.27
C GLY A 210 -16.40 19.89 3.65
N LEU A 211 -16.13 19.97 2.34
CA LEU A 211 -15.11 19.19 1.63
C LEU A 211 -13.87 20.04 1.33
N THR A 212 -12.71 19.42 1.29
CA THR A 212 -11.46 20.04 0.84
C THR A 212 -11.48 20.27 -0.67
N LEU A 213 -10.60 21.14 -1.18
CA LEU A 213 -10.50 21.37 -2.62
C LEU A 213 -10.07 20.11 -3.38
N GLU A 214 -9.17 19.32 -2.80
CA GLU A 214 -8.70 18.05 -3.36
C GLU A 214 -9.86 17.04 -3.49
N GLU A 215 -10.69 16.89 -2.45
CA GLU A 215 -11.87 16.01 -2.47
C GLU A 215 -12.87 16.46 -3.54
N LEU A 216 -13.04 17.76 -3.72
CA LEU A 216 -13.93 18.31 -4.74
C LEU A 216 -13.39 18.08 -6.17
N ILE A 217 -12.07 18.16 -6.37
CA ILE A 217 -11.43 17.86 -7.65
C ILE A 217 -11.55 16.38 -7.98
N GLU A 218 -11.30 15.48 -7.01
CA GLU A 218 -11.46 14.04 -7.21
C GLU A 218 -12.91 13.67 -7.54
N ALA A 219 -13.87 14.26 -6.83
CA ALA A 219 -15.30 14.10 -7.15
C ALA A 219 -15.65 14.61 -8.57
N GLY A 220 -15.01 15.68 -9.01
CA GLY A 220 -15.14 16.21 -10.37
C GLY A 220 -14.59 15.26 -11.43
N ASN A 221 -13.41 14.68 -11.20
CA ASN A 221 -12.81 13.68 -12.07
C ASN A 221 -13.67 12.41 -12.15
N GLU A 222 -14.18 11.94 -11.01
CA GLU A 222 -15.11 10.80 -10.98
C GLU A 222 -16.39 11.07 -11.76
N GLY A 223 -16.91 12.31 -11.66
CA GLY A 223 -18.03 12.78 -12.48
C GLY A 223 -17.72 12.74 -13.98
N LEU A 224 -16.49 13.14 -14.37
CA LEU A 224 -16.02 13.09 -15.75
C LEU A 224 -15.93 11.66 -16.26
N ARG A 225 -15.35 10.71 -15.47
CA ARG A 225 -15.29 9.28 -15.80
C ARG A 225 -16.69 8.71 -16.07
N LYS A 226 -17.63 8.98 -15.17
CA LYS A 226 -19.03 8.52 -15.30
C LYS A 226 -19.73 9.11 -16.53
N ALA A 227 -19.48 10.40 -16.83
CA ALA A 227 -20.03 11.05 -17.99
C ALA A 227 -19.47 10.47 -19.29
N THR A 228 -18.17 10.18 -19.34
CA THR A 228 -17.47 9.61 -20.50
C THR A 228 -18.05 8.25 -20.90
N VAL A 229 -18.27 7.36 -19.95
CA VAL A 229 -18.86 6.03 -20.20
C VAL A 229 -20.27 6.13 -20.81
N LYS A 230 -21.06 7.15 -20.42
CA LYS A 230 -22.44 7.32 -20.86
C LYS A 230 -22.60 8.34 -22.00
N TYR A 231 -21.48 8.82 -22.53
CA TYR A 231 -21.50 9.86 -23.55
C TYR A 231 -21.95 9.28 -24.91
N ASP A 232 -22.89 9.96 -25.56
CA ASP A 232 -23.29 9.66 -26.92
C ASP A 232 -22.35 10.38 -27.90
N LEU A 233 -21.54 9.63 -28.62
CA LEU A 233 -20.56 10.15 -29.58
C LEU A 233 -21.19 10.97 -30.72
N ASN A 234 -22.50 10.85 -30.93
CA ASN A 234 -23.24 11.63 -31.94
C ASN A 234 -23.92 12.86 -31.37
N ALA A 235 -23.68 13.20 -30.07
CA ALA A 235 -24.39 14.27 -29.39
C ALA A 235 -24.07 15.68 -29.92
N GLY A 236 -22.96 15.86 -30.66
CA GLY A 236 -22.57 17.14 -31.26
C GLY A 236 -22.12 18.23 -30.30
N HIS A 237 -21.81 17.90 -29.03
CA HIS A 237 -21.33 18.84 -28.01
C HIS A 237 -20.28 18.17 -27.12
N SER A 238 -19.45 18.99 -26.40
CA SER A 238 -18.44 18.46 -25.47
C SER A 238 -19.07 17.67 -24.30
N VAL A 239 -18.31 16.67 -23.80
CA VAL A 239 -18.65 15.88 -22.59
C VAL A 239 -18.84 16.75 -21.34
N LEU A 240 -18.20 17.91 -21.27
CA LEU A 240 -18.28 18.83 -20.15
C LEU A 240 -19.70 19.37 -19.90
N LEU A 241 -20.50 19.52 -20.95
CA LEU A 241 -21.90 19.96 -20.80
C LEU A 241 -22.70 18.91 -20.00
N ARG A 242 -22.36 17.64 -20.13
CA ARG A 242 -23.01 16.55 -19.39
C ARG A 242 -22.51 16.43 -17.95
N VAL A 243 -21.25 16.73 -17.70
CA VAL A 243 -20.66 16.78 -16.33
C VAL A 243 -21.36 17.88 -15.53
N ALA A 244 -21.54 19.06 -16.11
CA ALA A 244 -22.23 20.17 -15.44
C ALA A 244 -23.68 19.83 -15.04
N THR A 245 -24.38 19.01 -15.84
CA THR A 245 -25.74 18.56 -15.51
C THR A 245 -25.78 17.47 -14.45
N LEU A 246 -24.78 16.59 -14.38
CA LEU A 246 -24.68 15.54 -13.36
C LEU A 246 -24.27 16.08 -11.98
N SER A 247 -23.39 17.08 -11.93
CA SER A 247 -22.97 17.72 -10.67
C SER A 247 -24.14 18.40 -9.95
N SER A 248 -25.10 18.94 -10.68
CA SER A 248 -26.29 19.56 -10.09
C SER A 248 -27.31 18.55 -9.50
N THR A 249 -27.17 17.25 -9.85
CA THR A 249 -28.08 16.18 -9.36
C THR A 249 -27.48 15.37 -8.20
N ALA A 250 -26.16 15.43 -8.00
CA ALA A 250 -25.47 14.71 -6.91
C ALA A 250 -25.40 15.51 -5.59
N VAL A 251 -25.83 16.77 -5.59
CA VAL A 251 -25.81 17.68 -4.41
C VAL A 251 -27.23 17.93 -3.85
N LYS A 252 -28.20 17.08 -4.21
CA LYS A 252 -29.55 17.12 -3.62
C LYS A 252 -29.81 15.94 -2.72
#